data_410b26f3616a12009eab1577360d22ea
#
_entry.id   410b26f3616a12009eab1577360d22ea
#
_cell.length_a   1.000
_cell.length_b   1.000
_cell.length_c   1.000
_cell.angle_alpha   90.00
_cell.angle_beta   90.00
_cell.angle_gamma   90.00
#
_symmetry.space_group_name_H-M   'P 1'
#
loop_
_entity.id
_entity.type
_entity.pdbx_description
1 polymer ?
#
loop_
_entity_poly.entity_id
_entity_poly.type
_entity_poly.pdbx_seq_one_letter_code
_entity_poly.pdbx_strand_id
1 'polypeptide(L)'
;MLKRILVAMALLLGATTARAELADDYRLILLTENFPPFNMAADRKNYATENNVHGINADIVRELFKRTGIDYSLTLRFPWDRIYKQVLEQPNQGLFSTTFTPEREPLFKWVGPLASTGWVLLAPPGSPLRLSSLEQARQYRVGAYKNDAVSQHLESKGFELANSLRDQENVDKLLKGQIDLWATTDPVGPYLAKQEGVSGLATVLRFNDAQLFLALNRDTPDEVVKRLQTTLNEMKQDGSVDAIVRRYL
;
A
#
# COMPACT_ATOMS: atom_id res chain seq x y z
N MET A 1 -20.78 77.46 7.16
CA MET A 1 -20.41 76.26 7.92
C MET A 1 -20.68 75.05 7.01
N LEU A 2 -19.64 74.54 6.35
CA LEU A 2 -19.74 73.50 5.34
C LEU A 2 -19.34 72.16 5.97
N LYS A 3 -20.28 71.25 6.20
CA LYS A 3 -20.00 69.89 6.71
C LYS A 3 -19.47 69.05 5.58
N ARG A 4 -18.18 68.66 5.66
CA ARG A 4 -17.57 67.66 4.77
C ARG A 4 -17.96 66.27 5.23
N ILE A 5 -18.71 65.54 4.40
CA ILE A 5 -19.02 64.15 4.57
C ILE A 5 -17.93 63.36 3.89
N LEU A 6 -17.07 62.67 4.65
CA LEU A 6 -16.10 61.66 4.19
C LEU A 6 -16.84 60.35 4.00
N VAL A 7 -17.01 59.93 2.76
CA VAL A 7 -17.46 58.56 2.45
C VAL A 7 -16.24 57.67 2.42
N ALA A 8 -16.09 56.85 3.46
CA ALA A 8 -15.08 55.79 3.47
C ALA A 8 -15.60 54.58 2.66
N MET A 9 -15.09 54.45 1.45
CA MET A 9 -15.36 53.31 0.58
C MET A 9 -14.44 52.16 1.03
N ALA A 10 -14.97 51.21 1.83
CA ALA A 10 -14.29 49.99 2.23
C ALA A 10 -14.20 49.07 1.00
N LEU A 11 -13.04 49.00 0.39
CA LEU A 11 -12.69 47.94 -0.58
C LEU A 11 -12.57 46.61 0.16
N LEU A 12 -13.63 45.81 0.13
CA LEU A 12 -13.57 44.38 0.44
C LEU A 12 -12.81 43.70 -0.70
N LEU A 13 -11.51 43.55 -0.54
CA LEU A 13 -10.73 42.59 -1.33
C LEU A 13 -11.18 41.19 -0.90
N GLY A 14 -12.15 40.66 -1.64
CA GLY A 14 -12.44 39.25 -1.60
C GLY A 14 -11.22 38.48 -2.10
N ALA A 15 -10.46 37.91 -1.18
CA ALA A 15 -9.43 36.93 -1.52
C ALA A 15 -10.17 35.71 -2.10
N THR A 16 -10.41 35.73 -3.42
CA THR A 16 -10.70 34.49 -4.15
C THR A 16 -9.45 33.64 -4.04
N THR A 17 -9.47 32.65 -3.16
CA THR A 17 -8.48 31.55 -3.22
C THR A 17 -8.66 30.95 -4.60
N ALA A 18 -7.78 31.32 -5.53
CA ALA A 18 -7.67 30.68 -6.82
C ALA A 18 -7.39 29.19 -6.52
N ARG A 19 -8.43 28.38 -6.63
CA ARG A 19 -8.30 26.92 -6.64
C ARG A 19 -7.53 26.64 -7.91
N ALA A 20 -6.29 26.18 -7.79
CA ALA A 20 -5.53 25.76 -8.94
C ALA A 20 -6.35 24.65 -9.61
N GLU A 21 -7.00 25.00 -10.72
CA GLU A 21 -7.73 24.05 -11.53
C GLU A 21 -6.71 23.09 -12.13
N LEU A 22 -6.92 21.80 -11.90
CA LEU A 22 -6.08 20.78 -12.52
C LEU A 22 -6.18 20.96 -14.04
N ALA A 23 -5.08 20.73 -14.74
CA ALA A 23 -5.11 20.71 -16.20
C ALA A 23 -6.18 19.71 -16.68
N ASP A 24 -6.95 20.04 -17.71
CA ASP A 24 -8.05 19.22 -18.22
C ASP A 24 -7.61 17.80 -18.62
N ASP A 25 -6.32 17.61 -18.91
CA ASP A 25 -5.71 16.33 -19.26
C ASP A 25 -4.96 15.66 -18.11
N TYR A 26 -5.08 16.19 -16.86
CA TYR A 26 -4.39 15.62 -15.71
C TYR A 26 -4.86 14.20 -15.42
N ARG A 27 -3.91 13.28 -15.44
CA ARG A 27 -4.18 11.84 -15.23
C ARG A 27 -3.10 11.21 -14.36
N LEU A 28 -3.50 10.30 -13.47
CA LEU A 28 -2.59 9.47 -12.68
C LEU A 28 -2.46 8.06 -13.27
N ILE A 29 -1.24 7.55 -13.29
CA ILE A 29 -0.93 6.16 -13.62
C ILE A 29 -0.72 5.41 -12.30
N LEU A 30 -1.66 4.54 -11.96
CA LEU A 30 -1.63 3.76 -10.73
C LEU A 30 -1.03 2.38 -10.99
N LEU A 31 -0.06 2.03 -10.19
CA LEU A 31 0.62 0.74 -10.23
C LEU A 31 0.35 -0.04 -8.94
N THR A 32 0.38 -1.34 -9.06
CA THR A 32 0.36 -2.27 -7.92
C THR A 32 0.94 -3.62 -8.36
N GLU A 33 1.06 -4.56 -7.42
CA GLU A 33 1.43 -5.95 -7.69
C GLU A 33 0.44 -6.93 -7.05
N ASN A 34 0.71 -8.24 -7.12
CA ASN A 34 -0.08 -9.22 -6.39
C ASN A 34 0.24 -9.16 -4.89
N PHE A 35 -0.72 -8.70 -4.10
CA PHE A 35 -0.67 -8.61 -2.64
C PHE A 35 -2.05 -8.97 -2.06
N PRO A 36 -2.49 -10.24 -2.20
CA PRO A 36 -3.84 -10.65 -1.82
C PRO A 36 -4.03 -10.66 -0.29
N PRO A 37 -5.24 -10.36 0.20
CA PRO A 37 -6.47 -10.06 -0.52
C PRO A 37 -6.63 -8.58 -0.91
N PHE A 38 -5.60 -7.76 -0.76
CA PHE A 38 -5.68 -6.30 -0.98
C PHE A 38 -5.71 -5.94 -2.46
N ASN A 39 -4.90 -6.57 -3.28
CA ASN A 39 -4.85 -6.41 -4.74
C ASN A 39 -4.26 -7.67 -5.39
N MET A 40 -4.89 -8.13 -6.46
CA MET A 40 -4.47 -9.33 -7.17
C MET A 40 -5.03 -9.37 -8.58
N ALA A 41 -4.31 -10.04 -9.48
CA ALA A 41 -4.82 -10.35 -10.81
C ALA A 41 -5.86 -11.48 -10.73
N ALA A 42 -6.98 -11.36 -11.46
CA ALA A 42 -8.04 -12.36 -11.48
C ALA A 42 -7.54 -13.74 -11.95
N ASP A 43 -6.58 -13.77 -12.86
CA ASP A 43 -5.99 -14.97 -13.45
C ASP A 43 -4.67 -15.39 -12.76
N ARG A 44 -4.33 -14.78 -11.63
CA ARG A 44 -3.10 -14.98 -10.86
C ARG A 44 -1.80 -14.69 -11.61
N LYS A 45 -1.87 -14.04 -12.77
CA LYS A 45 -0.67 -13.62 -13.50
C LYS A 45 -0.02 -12.41 -12.85
N ASN A 46 1.22 -12.15 -13.25
CA ASN A 46 2.02 -11.02 -12.78
C ASN A 46 1.80 -9.74 -13.60
N TYR A 47 0.75 -9.69 -14.39
CA TYR A 47 0.32 -8.55 -15.18
C TYR A 47 -1.20 -8.57 -15.33
N ALA A 48 -1.83 -7.45 -15.01
CA ALA A 48 -3.26 -7.25 -15.27
C ALA A 48 -3.54 -5.75 -15.48
N THR A 49 -4.50 -5.47 -16.36
CA THR A 49 -5.07 -4.13 -16.51
C THR A 49 -6.27 -3.97 -15.58
N GLU A 50 -6.76 -2.76 -15.43
CA GLU A 50 -7.75 -2.32 -14.45
C GLU A 50 -8.91 -3.32 -14.22
N ASN A 51 -9.56 -3.79 -15.28
CA ASN A 51 -10.74 -4.67 -15.18
C ASN A 51 -10.42 -6.07 -14.59
N ASN A 52 -9.15 -6.45 -14.62
CA ASN A 52 -8.67 -7.74 -14.14
C ASN A 52 -7.90 -7.67 -12.83
N VAL A 53 -7.86 -6.50 -12.19
CA VAL A 53 -7.27 -6.32 -10.86
C VAL A 53 -8.40 -6.28 -9.84
N HIS A 54 -8.35 -7.10 -8.80
CA HIS A 54 -9.36 -7.21 -7.75
C HIS A 54 -8.70 -7.09 -6.37
N GLY A 55 -9.50 -6.93 -5.34
CA GLY A 55 -9.07 -6.91 -3.95
C GLY A 55 -9.52 -5.66 -3.21
N ILE A 56 -9.35 -5.70 -1.89
CA ILE A 56 -9.86 -4.66 -0.98
C ILE A 56 -9.36 -3.27 -1.39
N ASN A 57 -8.05 -3.10 -1.51
CA ASN A 57 -7.47 -1.79 -1.82
C ASN A 57 -7.69 -1.40 -3.29
N ALA A 58 -7.73 -2.37 -4.21
CA ALA A 58 -8.08 -2.11 -5.60
C ALA A 58 -9.48 -1.51 -5.73
N ASP A 59 -10.45 -2.05 -4.99
CA ASP A 59 -11.82 -1.55 -5.00
C ASP A 59 -11.98 -0.21 -4.26
N ILE A 60 -11.24 -0.02 -3.15
CA ILE A 60 -11.19 1.28 -2.45
C ILE A 60 -10.64 2.37 -3.39
N VAL A 61 -9.53 2.08 -4.08
CA VAL A 61 -8.90 3.02 -5.01
C VAL A 61 -9.84 3.37 -6.17
N ARG A 62 -10.53 2.39 -6.77
CA ARG A 62 -11.52 2.66 -7.82
C ARG A 62 -12.64 3.58 -7.35
N GLU A 63 -13.24 3.27 -6.21
CA GLU A 63 -14.32 4.11 -5.67
C GLU A 63 -13.81 5.52 -5.33
N LEU A 64 -12.59 5.62 -4.79
CA LEU A 64 -11.94 6.89 -4.49
C LEU A 64 -11.78 7.75 -5.76
N PHE A 65 -11.23 7.20 -6.84
CA PHE A 65 -11.02 7.92 -8.08
C PHE A 65 -12.35 8.25 -8.79
N LYS A 66 -13.32 7.35 -8.74
CA LYS A 66 -14.67 7.60 -9.24
C LYS A 66 -15.31 8.80 -8.54
N ARG A 67 -15.21 8.92 -7.22
CA ARG A 67 -15.80 10.05 -6.46
C ARG A 67 -15.06 11.36 -6.67
N THR A 68 -13.75 11.29 -6.81
CA THR A 68 -12.94 12.50 -7.05
C THR A 68 -13.05 13.00 -8.48
N GLY A 69 -13.42 12.16 -9.44
CA GLY A 69 -13.42 12.50 -10.87
C GLY A 69 -12.04 12.79 -11.43
N ILE A 70 -10.96 12.37 -10.74
CA ILE A 70 -9.59 12.44 -11.26
C ILE A 70 -9.37 11.26 -12.20
N ASP A 71 -8.96 11.54 -13.43
CA ASP A 71 -8.66 10.51 -14.40
C ASP A 71 -7.46 9.66 -13.98
N TYR A 72 -7.55 8.35 -14.22
CA TYR A 72 -6.48 7.44 -13.90
C TYR A 72 -6.43 6.25 -14.87
N SER A 73 -5.34 5.50 -14.81
CA SER A 73 -5.23 4.13 -15.29
C SER A 73 -4.63 3.27 -14.20
N LEU A 74 -5.03 2.00 -14.14
CA LEU A 74 -4.55 1.05 -13.14
C LEU A 74 -3.95 -0.17 -13.83
N THR A 75 -2.75 -0.54 -13.40
CA THR A 75 -2.05 -1.73 -13.92
C THR A 75 -1.36 -2.46 -12.79
N LEU A 76 -1.56 -3.77 -12.73
CA LEU A 76 -0.78 -4.66 -11.87
C LEU A 76 0.44 -5.13 -12.65
N ARG A 77 1.62 -5.00 -12.07
CA ARG A 77 2.92 -5.37 -12.66
C ARG A 77 3.86 -5.96 -11.63
N PHE A 78 4.81 -6.74 -12.12
CA PHE A 78 5.89 -7.37 -11.37
C PHE A 78 7.25 -6.97 -11.96
N PRO A 79 8.34 -6.94 -11.18
CA PRO A 79 8.41 -7.08 -9.71
C PRO A 79 8.18 -5.75 -8.97
N TRP A 80 7.96 -5.84 -7.66
CA TRP A 80 7.74 -4.70 -6.76
C TRP A 80 8.78 -3.61 -6.89
N ASP A 81 10.06 -3.94 -6.78
CA ASP A 81 11.17 -2.99 -6.82
C ASP A 81 11.20 -2.16 -8.10
N ARG A 82 10.79 -2.74 -9.22
CA ARG A 82 10.71 -2.04 -10.50
C ARG A 82 9.61 -0.99 -10.50
N ILE A 83 8.40 -1.33 -10.07
CA ILE A 83 7.28 -0.38 -10.04
C ILE A 83 7.47 0.66 -8.95
N TYR A 84 8.08 0.29 -7.82
CA TYR A 84 8.45 1.21 -6.76
C TYR A 84 9.42 2.29 -7.27
N LYS A 85 10.52 1.87 -7.92
CA LYS A 85 11.48 2.78 -8.54
C LYS A 85 10.83 3.66 -9.61
N GLN A 86 9.96 3.09 -10.44
CA GLN A 86 9.25 3.83 -11.49
C GLN A 86 8.42 4.97 -10.90
N VAL A 87 7.68 4.75 -9.80
CA VAL A 87 6.87 5.79 -9.15
C VAL A 87 7.74 6.85 -8.48
N LEU A 88 8.91 6.50 -7.96
CA LEU A 88 9.88 7.49 -7.45
C LEU A 88 10.38 8.44 -8.53
N GLU A 89 10.63 7.93 -9.73
CA GLU A 89 11.33 8.66 -10.79
C GLU A 89 10.40 9.37 -11.77
N GLN A 90 9.13 8.94 -11.88
CA GLN A 90 8.23 9.45 -12.91
C GLN A 90 7.07 10.23 -12.31
N PRO A 91 6.82 11.47 -12.76
CA PRO A 91 5.67 12.26 -12.30
C PRO A 91 4.34 11.61 -12.71
N ASN A 92 3.27 12.05 -12.06
CA ASN A 92 1.89 11.59 -12.30
C ASN A 92 1.71 10.07 -12.12
N GLN A 93 2.51 9.45 -11.26
CA GLN A 93 2.39 8.03 -10.94
C GLN A 93 2.09 7.81 -9.46
N GLY A 94 1.40 6.71 -9.18
CA GLY A 94 1.09 6.26 -7.82
C GLY A 94 1.24 4.75 -7.69
N LEU A 95 1.56 4.30 -6.48
CA LEU A 95 1.72 2.91 -6.11
C LEU A 95 0.85 2.63 -4.89
N PHE A 96 -0.19 1.80 -5.01
CA PHE A 96 -1.06 1.50 -3.87
C PHE A 96 -0.76 0.14 -3.23
N SER A 97 -1.29 -0.04 -2.03
CA SER A 97 -0.90 -1.07 -1.06
C SER A 97 0.57 -0.95 -0.65
N THR A 98 1.06 0.27 -0.62
CA THR A 98 2.43 0.57 -0.19
C THR A 98 2.46 0.73 1.32
N THR A 99 3.31 -0.04 1.99
CA THR A 99 3.53 0.11 3.43
C THR A 99 4.19 1.45 3.73
N PHE A 100 3.56 2.23 4.60
CA PHE A 100 4.15 3.44 5.15
C PHE A 100 5.21 3.07 6.19
N THR A 101 6.41 3.63 6.03
CA THR A 101 7.50 3.53 7.01
C THR A 101 8.22 4.87 7.13
N PRO A 102 8.91 5.15 8.26
CA PRO A 102 9.69 6.39 8.41
C PRO A 102 10.72 6.61 7.29
N GLU A 103 11.34 5.55 6.79
CA GLU A 103 12.33 5.63 5.70
C GLU A 103 11.69 5.98 4.37
N ARG A 104 10.43 5.58 4.17
CA ARG A 104 9.65 5.85 2.94
C ARG A 104 8.88 7.15 3.00
N GLU A 105 8.62 7.67 4.21
CA GLU A 105 7.83 8.90 4.41
C GLU A 105 8.28 10.05 3.50
N PRO A 106 9.59 10.42 3.44
CA PRO A 106 10.05 11.55 2.64
C PRO A 106 10.06 11.30 1.12
N LEU A 107 9.81 10.06 0.68
CA LEU A 107 9.96 9.65 -0.71
C LEU A 107 8.71 9.86 -1.55
N PHE A 108 7.54 9.97 -0.92
CA PHE A 108 6.24 10.06 -1.59
C PHE A 108 5.34 11.10 -0.97
N LYS A 109 4.24 11.40 -1.65
CA LYS A 109 3.04 11.99 -1.06
C LYS A 109 2.03 10.87 -0.78
N TRP A 110 1.41 10.89 0.39
CA TRP A 110 0.67 9.77 0.92
C TRP A 110 -0.82 10.06 1.02
N VAL A 111 -1.65 9.09 0.58
CA VAL A 111 -3.09 9.09 0.77
C VAL A 111 -3.49 7.78 1.46
N GLY A 112 -4.12 7.87 2.63
CA GLY A 112 -4.45 6.69 3.41
C GLY A 112 -4.78 6.95 4.86
N PRO A 113 -4.71 5.89 5.71
CA PRO A 113 -4.45 4.50 5.32
C PRO A 113 -5.62 3.88 4.54
N LEU A 114 -5.31 2.95 3.61
CA LEU A 114 -6.29 2.14 2.90
C LEU A 114 -6.68 0.90 3.70
N ALA A 115 -5.69 0.25 4.30
CA ALA A 115 -5.84 -0.95 5.12
C ALA A 115 -4.72 -1.07 6.16
N SER A 116 -4.88 -2.00 7.11
CA SER A 116 -3.84 -2.36 8.08
C SER A 116 -3.43 -3.82 7.88
N THR A 117 -2.16 -4.11 8.19
CA THR A 117 -1.55 -5.44 8.13
C THR A 117 -0.70 -5.69 9.36
N GLY A 118 -0.33 -6.95 9.61
CA GLY A 118 0.66 -7.28 10.63
C GLY A 118 1.88 -7.97 10.02
N TRP A 119 3.08 -7.67 10.46
CA TRP A 119 4.28 -8.38 10.05
C TRP A 119 4.49 -9.61 10.90
N VAL A 120 4.69 -10.74 10.26
CA VAL A 120 4.74 -12.04 10.92
C VAL A 120 5.92 -12.88 10.45
N LEU A 121 6.38 -13.77 11.33
CA LEU A 121 7.20 -14.91 10.97
C LEU A 121 6.30 -16.16 10.98
N LEU A 122 6.27 -16.85 9.83
CA LEU A 122 5.54 -18.09 9.63
C LEU A 122 6.51 -19.26 9.63
N ALA A 123 6.11 -20.37 10.27
CA ALA A 123 6.81 -21.64 10.26
C ALA A 123 5.95 -22.73 9.59
N PRO A 124 6.52 -23.89 9.22
CA PRO A 124 5.77 -24.99 8.62
C PRO A 124 4.54 -25.41 9.45
N PRO A 125 3.54 -26.04 8.81
CA PRO A 125 2.38 -26.57 9.53
C PRO A 125 2.81 -27.51 10.66
N GLY A 126 2.14 -27.36 11.83
CA GLY A 126 2.43 -28.19 12.99
C GLY A 126 3.70 -27.81 13.78
N SER A 127 4.41 -26.75 13.39
CA SER A 127 5.57 -26.29 14.15
C SER A 127 5.20 -25.88 15.58
N PRO A 128 5.90 -26.43 16.61
CA PRO A 128 5.70 -26.03 18.00
C PRO A 128 6.41 -24.73 18.35
N LEU A 129 7.18 -24.18 17.42
CA LEU A 129 8.01 -23.00 17.65
C LEU A 129 7.15 -21.79 18.09
N ARG A 130 7.63 -21.07 19.09
CA ARG A 130 7.09 -19.77 19.52
C ARG A 130 8.28 -18.88 19.83
N LEU A 131 8.26 -17.68 19.26
CA LEU A 131 9.29 -16.68 19.49
C LEU A 131 8.66 -15.50 20.23
N SER A 132 9.42 -14.91 21.15
CA SER A 132 8.99 -13.73 21.91
C SER A 132 9.65 -12.43 21.39
N SER A 133 10.64 -12.55 20.50
CA SER A 133 11.32 -11.40 19.92
C SER A 133 11.99 -11.77 18.57
N LEU A 134 12.27 -10.72 17.77
CA LEU A 134 13.04 -10.88 16.52
C LEU A 134 14.45 -11.41 16.79
N GLU A 135 15.06 -11.06 17.92
CA GLU A 135 16.40 -11.52 18.25
C GLU A 135 16.52 -13.05 18.30
N GLN A 136 15.46 -13.71 18.79
CA GLN A 136 15.40 -15.18 18.79
C GLN A 136 15.32 -15.79 17.39
N ALA A 137 14.87 -15.02 16.40
CA ALA A 137 14.79 -15.48 15.03
C ALA A 137 16.14 -15.54 14.31
N ARG A 138 17.21 -14.89 14.84
CA ARG A 138 18.53 -14.84 14.19
C ARG A 138 19.21 -16.20 13.99
N GLN A 139 18.87 -17.19 14.79
CA GLN A 139 19.41 -18.53 14.67
C GLN A 139 18.76 -19.36 13.55
N TYR A 140 17.73 -18.83 12.89
CA TYR A 140 16.98 -19.50 11.84
C TYR A 140 17.24 -18.87 10.48
N ARG A 141 17.14 -19.68 9.43
CA ARG A 141 17.18 -19.20 8.04
C ARG A 141 15.84 -18.53 7.73
N VAL A 142 15.84 -17.23 7.55
CA VAL A 142 14.63 -16.45 7.30
C VAL A 142 14.52 -16.11 5.81
N GLY A 143 13.45 -16.54 5.17
CA GLY A 143 13.07 -16.13 3.82
C GLY A 143 12.18 -14.90 3.84
N ALA A 144 12.26 -14.05 2.82
CA ALA A 144 11.43 -12.85 2.69
C ALA A 144 11.22 -12.47 1.21
N TYR A 145 10.33 -11.53 0.97
CA TYR A 145 10.15 -10.93 -0.35
C TYR A 145 11.16 -9.78 -0.54
N LYS A 146 11.93 -9.86 -1.61
CA LYS A 146 13.02 -8.93 -1.89
C LYS A 146 12.53 -7.49 -2.02
N ASN A 147 13.18 -6.58 -1.30
CA ASN A 147 12.94 -5.14 -1.32
C ASN A 147 11.52 -4.69 -0.87
N ASP A 148 10.74 -5.59 -0.25
CA ASP A 148 9.53 -5.17 0.42
C ASP A 148 9.83 -4.51 1.79
N ALA A 149 8.80 -3.98 2.46
CA ALA A 149 8.99 -3.28 3.74
C ALA A 149 9.44 -4.23 4.87
N VAL A 150 9.02 -5.50 4.84
CA VAL A 150 9.39 -6.50 5.84
C VAL A 150 10.86 -6.86 5.69
N SER A 151 11.31 -7.16 4.44
CA SER A 151 12.72 -7.48 4.19
C SER A 151 13.63 -6.29 4.51
N GLN A 152 13.29 -5.08 4.06
CA GLN A 152 14.07 -3.87 4.37
C GLN A 152 14.20 -3.63 5.89
N HIS A 153 13.11 -3.82 6.63
CA HIS A 153 13.15 -3.69 8.10
C HIS A 153 14.06 -4.73 8.73
N LEU A 154 13.96 -5.99 8.35
CA LEU A 154 14.81 -7.04 8.91
C LEU A 154 16.28 -6.84 8.54
N GLU A 155 16.57 -6.47 7.29
CA GLU A 155 17.92 -6.15 6.82
C GLU A 155 18.52 -4.96 7.58
N SER A 156 17.73 -3.91 7.85
CA SER A 156 18.17 -2.76 8.66
C SER A 156 18.52 -3.15 10.11
N LYS A 157 17.97 -4.26 10.59
CA LYS A 157 18.31 -4.85 11.89
C LYS A 157 19.43 -5.89 11.80
N GLY A 158 20.06 -6.05 10.64
CA GLY A 158 21.20 -6.93 10.44
C GLY A 158 20.83 -8.41 10.26
N PHE A 159 19.62 -8.71 9.76
CA PHE A 159 19.27 -10.07 9.32
C PHE A 159 19.85 -10.36 7.94
N GLU A 160 20.40 -11.56 7.76
CA GLU A 160 20.71 -12.12 6.45
C GLU A 160 19.48 -12.90 5.96
N LEU A 161 18.88 -12.46 4.84
CA LEU A 161 17.62 -13.01 4.35
C LEU A 161 17.83 -13.84 3.09
N ALA A 162 17.15 -14.98 3.01
CA ALA A 162 17.00 -15.77 1.79
C ALA A 162 15.89 -15.17 0.91
N ASN A 163 16.16 -14.00 0.34
CA ASN A 163 15.17 -13.24 -0.44
C ASN A 163 14.66 -14.00 -1.67
N SER A 164 13.37 -13.92 -1.91
CA SER A 164 12.67 -14.41 -3.11
C SER A 164 12.25 -13.24 -3.99
N LEU A 165 12.17 -13.45 -5.29
CA LEU A 165 11.65 -12.43 -6.21
C LEU A 165 10.12 -12.35 -6.20
N ARG A 166 9.44 -13.39 -5.71
CA ARG A 166 7.99 -13.43 -5.47
C ARG A 166 7.74 -13.99 -4.08
N ASP A 167 6.84 -13.39 -3.32
CA ASP A 167 6.63 -13.78 -1.93
C ASP A 167 6.11 -15.22 -1.80
N GLN A 168 5.26 -15.69 -2.72
CA GLN A 168 4.77 -17.06 -2.75
C GLN A 168 5.86 -18.14 -2.92
N GLU A 169 7.03 -17.81 -3.47
CA GLU A 169 8.15 -18.75 -3.57
C GLU A 169 8.67 -19.21 -2.21
N ASN A 170 8.43 -18.40 -1.17
CA ASN A 170 8.82 -18.75 0.19
C ASN A 170 7.98 -19.90 0.77
N VAL A 171 6.77 -20.15 0.27
CA VAL A 171 5.95 -21.31 0.66
C VAL A 171 6.71 -22.60 0.35
N ASP A 172 7.19 -22.73 -0.87
CA ASP A 172 7.94 -23.90 -1.36
C ASP A 172 9.28 -24.05 -0.62
N LYS A 173 10.00 -22.94 -0.43
CA LYS A 173 11.26 -22.93 0.33
C LYS A 173 11.06 -23.40 1.77
N LEU A 174 9.96 -22.95 2.41
CA LEU A 174 9.61 -23.31 3.78
C LEU A 174 9.30 -24.82 3.90
N LEU A 175 8.47 -25.36 2.99
CA LEU A 175 8.11 -26.78 2.99
C LEU A 175 9.27 -27.70 2.66
N LYS A 176 10.22 -27.27 1.82
CA LYS A 176 11.44 -28.00 1.48
C LYS A 176 12.56 -27.85 2.51
N GLY A 177 12.33 -27.11 3.59
CA GLY A 177 13.34 -26.83 4.60
C GLY A 177 14.55 -26.04 4.09
N GLN A 178 14.38 -25.26 3.02
CA GLN A 178 15.42 -24.34 2.54
C GLN A 178 15.50 -23.07 3.39
N ILE A 179 14.37 -22.68 3.97
CA ILE A 179 14.23 -21.67 5.02
C ILE A 179 13.49 -22.30 6.21
N ASP A 180 13.72 -21.78 7.41
CA ASP A 180 13.09 -22.24 8.63
C ASP A 180 11.88 -21.38 8.98
N LEU A 181 11.94 -20.09 8.62
CA LEU A 181 10.91 -19.10 8.84
C LEU A 181 10.67 -18.28 7.56
N TRP A 182 9.43 -17.91 7.34
CA TRP A 182 9.03 -16.97 6.28
C TRP A 182 8.56 -15.67 6.91
N ALA A 183 9.29 -14.59 6.65
CA ALA A 183 8.92 -13.23 7.03
C ALA A 183 8.01 -12.64 5.94
N THR A 184 6.77 -12.33 6.32
CA THR A 184 5.74 -11.81 5.42
C THR A 184 4.71 -10.98 6.19
N THR A 185 3.58 -10.69 5.57
CA THR A 185 2.47 -9.98 6.20
C THR A 185 1.25 -10.88 6.39
N ASP A 186 0.50 -10.63 7.47
CA ASP A 186 -0.80 -11.20 7.72
C ASP A 186 -1.89 -10.20 7.26
N PRO A 187 -2.84 -10.58 6.36
CA PRO A 187 -3.18 -11.94 5.96
C PRO A 187 -2.51 -12.45 4.67
N VAL A 188 -1.57 -11.73 4.06
CA VAL A 188 -1.01 -12.05 2.73
C VAL A 188 -0.31 -13.41 2.70
N GLY A 189 0.62 -13.66 3.62
CA GLY A 189 1.34 -14.93 3.68
C GLY A 189 0.44 -16.16 3.76
N PRO A 190 -0.49 -16.23 4.73
CA PRO A 190 -1.47 -17.33 4.81
C PRO A 190 -2.34 -17.46 3.55
N TYR A 191 -2.70 -16.34 2.92
CA TYR A 191 -3.47 -16.35 1.67
C TYR A 191 -2.66 -16.95 0.52
N LEU A 192 -1.42 -16.53 0.33
CA LEU A 192 -0.51 -17.06 -0.70
C LEU A 192 -0.27 -18.55 -0.47
N ALA A 193 -0.02 -18.97 0.78
CA ALA A 193 0.14 -20.38 1.12
C ALA A 193 -1.09 -21.21 0.72
N LYS A 194 -2.30 -20.71 1.02
CA LYS A 194 -3.56 -21.36 0.62
C LYS A 194 -3.70 -21.50 -0.90
N GLN A 195 -3.24 -20.50 -1.66
CA GLN A 195 -3.23 -20.56 -3.14
C GLN A 195 -2.29 -21.66 -3.67
N GLU A 196 -1.21 -21.95 -2.96
CA GLU A 196 -0.27 -23.05 -3.25
C GLU A 196 -0.71 -24.39 -2.61
N GLY A 197 -1.95 -24.48 -2.11
CA GLY A 197 -2.51 -25.70 -1.51
C GLY A 197 -2.03 -25.98 -0.07
N VAL A 198 -1.39 -25.00 0.57
CA VAL A 198 -0.82 -25.14 1.92
C VAL A 198 -1.69 -24.42 2.94
N SER A 199 -2.05 -25.12 4.02
CA SER A 199 -2.79 -24.56 5.15
C SER A 199 -2.10 -24.88 6.47
N GLY A 200 -2.48 -24.17 7.54
CA GLY A 200 -2.00 -24.46 8.89
C GLY A 200 -0.55 -24.02 9.16
N LEU A 201 -0.02 -23.08 8.38
CA LEU A 201 1.25 -22.42 8.76
C LEU A 201 1.15 -21.84 10.17
N ALA A 202 2.19 -22.03 10.97
CA ALA A 202 2.22 -21.53 12.34
C ALA A 202 2.76 -20.08 12.37
N THR A 203 1.97 -19.13 12.82
CA THR A 203 2.49 -17.79 13.18
C THR A 203 3.29 -17.92 14.47
N VAL A 204 4.63 -17.82 14.35
CA VAL A 204 5.55 -18.00 15.48
C VAL A 204 5.92 -16.68 16.16
N LEU A 205 5.78 -15.57 15.44
CA LEU A 205 5.95 -14.22 15.96
C LEU A 205 5.14 -13.23 15.11
N ARG A 206 4.40 -12.32 15.76
CA ARG A 206 3.95 -11.04 15.19
C ARG A 206 4.87 -9.95 15.76
N PHE A 207 5.52 -9.17 14.92
CA PHE A 207 6.58 -8.27 15.37
C PHE A 207 6.38 -6.80 14.98
N ASN A 208 5.39 -6.51 14.14
CA ASN A 208 5.02 -5.14 13.81
C ASN A 208 3.58 -5.08 13.26
N ASP A 209 2.93 -3.94 13.46
CA ASP A 209 1.71 -3.56 12.76
C ASP A 209 2.05 -2.48 11.74
N ALA A 210 1.46 -2.55 10.57
CA ALA A 210 1.74 -1.66 9.46
C ALA A 210 0.46 -1.22 8.75
N GLN A 211 0.53 -0.07 8.09
CA GLN A 211 -0.58 0.46 7.32
C GLN A 211 -0.22 0.59 5.85
N LEU A 212 -1.18 0.30 5.00
CA LEU A 212 -1.08 0.38 3.55
C LEU A 212 -1.68 1.68 3.03
N PHE A 213 -0.99 2.32 2.12
CA PHE A 213 -1.34 3.62 1.55
C PHE A 213 -1.31 3.59 0.01
N LEU A 214 -1.88 4.61 -0.59
CA LEU A 214 -1.54 5.06 -1.92
C LEU A 214 -0.37 6.05 -1.81
N ALA A 215 0.80 5.63 -2.29
CA ALA A 215 2.01 6.42 -2.38
C ALA A 215 2.06 7.10 -3.76
N LEU A 216 2.03 8.42 -3.80
CA LEU A 216 2.07 9.23 -5.01
C LEU A 216 3.47 9.81 -5.22
N ASN A 217 3.91 9.92 -6.47
CA ASN A 217 5.15 10.64 -6.78
C ASN A 217 5.17 12.03 -6.15
N ARG A 218 6.34 12.50 -5.72
CA ARG A 218 6.48 13.77 -4.99
C ARG A 218 6.05 15.00 -5.77
N ASP A 219 6.08 14.94 -7.09
CA ASP A 219 5.65 16.05 -7.97
C ASP A 219 4.11 16.09 -8.15
N THR A 220 3.37 15.14 -7.59
CA THR A 220 1.91 15.18 -7.58
C THR A 220 1.42 16.48 -6.93
N PRO A 221 0.52 17.27 -7.56
CA PRO A 221 0.00 18.50 -6.98
C PRO A 221 -0.65 18.26 -5.61
N ASP A 222 -0.38 19.14 -4.64
CA ASP A 222 -0.92 19.03 -3.28
C ASP A 222 -2.45 19.04 -3.26
N GLU A 223 -3.08 19.73 -4.18
CA GLU A 223 -4.53 19.73 -4.35
C GLU A 223 -5.07 18.33 -4.68
N VAL A 224 -4.37 17.58 -5.53
CA VAL A 224 -4.71 16.17 -5.86
C VAL A 224 -4.65 15.31 -4.60
N VAL A 225 -3.55 15.41 -3.86
CA VAL A 225 -3.36 14.66 -2.60
C VAL A 225 -4.46 14.99 -1.60
N LYS A 226 -4.73 16.28 -1.40
CA LYS A 226 -5.76 16.76 -0.48
C LYS A 226 -7.15 16.28 -0.90
N ARG A 227 -7.49 16.35 -2.19
CA ARG A 227 -8.79 15.91 -2.71
C ARG A 227 -8.98 14.41 -2.51
N LEU A 228 -7.96 13.60 -2.83
CA LEU A 228 -7.98 12.16 -2.59
C LEU A 228 -8.11 11.83 -1.10
N GLN A 229 -7.34 12.48 -0.22
CA GLN A 229 -7.40 12.22 1.21
C GLN A 229 -8.76 12.61 1.81
N THR A 230 -9.31 13.76 1.43
CA THR A 230 -10.63 14.21 1.89
C THR A 230 -11.72 13.22 1.49
N THR A 231 -11.74 12.81 0.22
CA THR A 231 -12.72 11.84 -0.28
C THR A 231 -12.55 10.46 0.38
N LEU A 232 -11.32 10.01 0.63
CA LEU A 232 -11.10 8.76 1.36
C LEU A 232 -11.65 8.83 2.80
N ASN A 233 -11.50 9.97 3.47
CA ASN A 233 -12.06 10.17 4.81
C ASN A 233 -13.60 10.15 4.79
N GLU A 234 -14.23 10.76 3.78
CA GLU A 234 -15.67 10.69 3.55
C GLU A 234 -16.13 9.24 3.32
N MET A 235 -15.40 8.46 2.51
CA MET A 235 -15.71 7.05 2.27
C MET A 235 -15.60 6.18 3.54
N LYS A 236 -14.72 6.54 4.46
CA LYS A 236 -14.64 5.87 5.78
C LYS A 236 -15.83 6.24 6.66
N GLN A 237 -16.22 7.51 6.65
CA GLN A 237 -17.33 8.02 7.48
C GLN A 237 -18.70 7.51 7.02
N ASP A 238 -18.93 7.39 5.70
CA ASP A 238 -20.17 6.90 5.14
C ASP A 238 -20.29 5.36 5.10
N GLY A 239 -19.26 4.64 5.56
CA GLY A 239 -19.22 3.19 5.62
C GLY A 239 -18.90 2.48 4.30
N SER A 240 -18.56 3.22 3.24
CA SER A 240 -18.23 2.65 1.93
C SER A 240 -16.99 1.76 1.98
N VAL A 241 -15.95 2.19 2.73
CA VAL A 241 -14.75 1.38 2.93
C VAL A 241 -15.10 0.07 3.63
N ASP A 242 -15.88 0.11 4.71
CA ASP A 242 -16.31 -1.09 5.44
C ASP A 242 -17.16 -2.02 4.57
N ALA A 243 -18.01 -1.45 3.72
CA ALA A 243 -18.82 -2.23 2.77
C ALA A 243 -17.94 -2.96 1.73
N ILE A 244 -16.85 -2.32 1.30
CA ILE A 244 -15.85 -2.97 0.43
C ILE A 244 -15.14 -4.09 1.17
N VAL A 245 -14.62 -3.82 2.37
CA VAL A 245 -13.89 -4.82 3.18
C VAL A 245 -14.73 -6.08 3.42
N ARG A 246 -16.01 -5.91 3.81
CA ARG A 246 -16.94 -7.05 4.06
C ARG A 246 -17.19 -7.97 2.86
N ARG A 247 -16.85 -7.55 1.64
CA ARG A 247 -16.96 -8.43 0.46
C ARG A 247 -15.80 -9.45 0.36
N TYR A 248 -14.74 -9.23 1.09
CA TYR A 248 -13.51 -10.02 1.03
C TYR A 248 -13.18 -10.79 2.31
N LEU A 249 -13.76 -10.37 3.44
CA LEU A 249 -13.59 -10.96 4.77
C LEU A 249 -14.93 -11.39 5.36
#